data_45da8d4d09b0f1b3e910d8a6464c0a83
#
_entry.id   45da8d4d09b0f1b3e910d8a6464c0a83
#
_cell.length_a   1.000
_cell.length_b   1.000
_cell.length_c   1.000
_cell.angle_alpha   90.00
_cell.angle_beta   90.00
_cell.angle_gamma   90.00
#
_symmetry.space_group_name_H-M   'P 1'
#
loop_
_entity.id
_entity.type
_entity.pdbx_description
1 polymer ?
#
loop_
_entity_poly.entity_id
_entity_poly.type
_entity_poly.pdbx_seq_one_letter_code
_entity_poly.pdbx_strand_id
1 'polypeptide(L)'
;MLGKLIKHEFRATGRILLPVYLVMLLTAALVRGFQVLTEQTAGEFMRALAVLSVLLFSAAVFGGSILAFVLMIYRFYKNLMTDEGYLMFTLPVTTGQLIWSKMIVSAVWLLATAAMDVLSMFISVFDSAAWRDIFQLPGLLWQQLREYAGNLGLIPAELVVLVLLAALVCFLKFYAAIALGHSFTNRKMLLSVAFFAAFSVAEQIAVSAGLIGFASVGIPRSWLRGAVGTMDYYAQLVLGGAILTVVLYGAVYYAVTYLSLKKRLNLQ
;
A
#
# COMPACT_ATOMS: atom_id res chain seq x y z
N MET A 1 11.71 -7.95 -23.32
CA MET A 1 10.24 -8.05 -23.38
C MET A 1 9.56 -7.40 -22.18
N LEU A 2 9.97 -7.67 -20.93
CA LEU A 2 9.41 -7.12 -19.69
C LEU A 2 9.28 -5.58 -19.71
N GLY A 3 10.31 -4.83 -20.14
CA GLY A 3 10.28 -3.36 -20.18
C GLY A 3 9.20 -2.80 -21.12
N LYS A 4 8.90 -3.47 -22.23
CA LYS A 4 7.81 -3.07 -23.13
C LYS A 4 6.44 -3.25 -22.46
N LEU A 5 6.23 -4.35 -21.73
CA LEU A 5 5.01 -4.59 -20.95
C LEU A 5 4.83 -3.50 -19.88
N ILE A 6 5.86 -3.22 -19.11
CA ILE A 6 5.85 -2.18 -18.06
C ILE A 6 5.49 -0.82 -18.67
N LYS A 7 6.12 -0.43 -19.79
CA LYS A 7 5.85 0.84 -20.47
C LYS A 7 4.38 0.98 -20.91
N HIS A 8 3.80 -0.09 -21.47
CA HIS A 8 2.39 -0.08 -21.91
C HIS A 8 1.44 0.02 -20.71
N GLU A 9 1.73 -0.68 -19.63
CA GLU A 9 0.94 -0.60 -18.38
C GLU A 9 0.99 0.81 -17.79
N PHE A 10 2.18 1.42 -17.67
CA PHE A 10 2.31 2.79 -17.19
C PHE A 10 1.54 3.79 -18.03
N ARG A 11 1.61 3.67 -19.35
CA ARG A 11 0.89 4.58 -20.23
C ARG A 11 -0.63 4.45 -20.12
N ALA A 12 -1.11 3.23 -19.93
CA ALA A 12 -2.54 2.97 -19.80
C ALA A 12 -3.10 3.41 -18.44
N THR A 13 -2.37 3.18 -17.34
CA THR A 13 -2.77 3.58 -15.99
C THR A 13 -2.57 5.08 -15.75
N GLY A 14 -1.51 5.65 -16.29
CA GLY A 14 -1.20 7.07 -16.14
C GLY A 14 -2.28 7.99 -16.72
N ARG A 15 -2.96 7.58 -17.79
CA ARG A 15 -4.09 8.35 -18.36
C ARG A 15 -5.25 8.53 -17.38
N ILE A 16 -5.38 7.63 -16.39
CA ILE A 16 -6.45 7.68 -15.38
C ILE A 16 -5.92 8.36 -14.12
N LEU A 17 -4.73 7.97 -13.65
CA LEU A 17 -4.20 8.45 -12.36
C LEU A 17 -3.70 9.91 -12.42
N LEU A 18 -3.12 10.36 -13.54
CA LEU A 18 -2.64 11.74 -13.64
C LEU A 18 -3.75 12.78 -13.47
N PRO A 19 -4.94 12.67 -14.12
CA PRO A 19 -6.06 13.56 -13.82
C PRO A 19 -6.53 13.51 -12.37
N VAL A 20 -6.52 12.34 -11.74
CA VAL A 20 -6.89 12.18 -10.31
C VAL A 20 -5.91 12.95 -9.42
N TYR A 21 -4.61 12.82 -9.65
CA TYR A 21 -3.59 13.58 -8.92
C TYR A 21 -3.73 15.08 -9.12
N LEU A 22 -4.08 15.52 -10.33
CA LEU A 22 -4.38 16.93 -10.59
C LEU A 22 -5.56 17.42 -9.73
N VAL A 23 -6.64 16.63 -9.63
CA VAL A 23 -7.80 16.97 -8.77
C VAL A 23 -7.38 17.06 -7.30
N MET A 24 -6.54 16.13 -6.81
CA MET A 24 -6.02 16.18 -5.44
C MET A 24 -5.24 17.47 -5.17
N LEU A 25 -4.37 17.88 -6.09
CA LEU A 25 -3.59 19.12 -5.96
C LEU A 25 -4.48 20.37 -6.03
N LEU A 26 -5.46 20.38 -6.95
CA LEU A 26 -6.39 21.50 -7.07
C LEU A 26 -7.26 21.66 -5.81
N THR A 27 -7.77 20.56 -5.26
CA THR A 27 -8.56 20.61 -4.03
C THR A 27 -7.71 21.04 -2.83
N ALA A 28 -6.45 20.63 -2.73
CA ALA A 28 -5.51 21.10 -1.72
C ALA A 28 -5.27 22.62 -1.83
N ALA A 29 -5.08 23.13 -3.05
CA ALA A 29 -4.93 24.57 -3.29
C ALA A 29 -6.20 25.36 -2.93
N LEU A 30 -7.39 24.79 -3.19
CA LEU A 30 -8.66 25.41 -2.78
C LEU A 30 -8.78 25.49 -1.26
N VAL A 31 -8.40 24.44 -0.52
CA VAL A 31 -8.38 24.48 0.96
C VAL A 31 -7.53 25.65 1.43
N ARG A 32 -6.31 25.76 0.92
CA ARG A 32 -5.41 26.86 1.31
C ARG A 32 -5.97 28.23 0.95
N GLY A 33 -6.51 28.38 -0.26
CA GLY A 33 -7.12 29.64 -0.71
C GLY A 33 -8.26 30.10 0.19
N PHE A 34 -9.20 29.21 0.54
CA PHE A 34 -10.31 29.54 1.43
C PHE A 34 -9.88 29.76 2.88
N GLN A 35 -8.85 29.09 3.37
CA GLN A 35 -8.29 29.36 4.70
C GLN A 35 -7.77 30.80 4.79
N VAL A 36 -6.92 31.23 3.85
CA VAL A 36 -6.38 32.58 3.80
C VAL A 36 -7.49 33.64 3.69
N LEU A 37 -8.49 33.40 2.85
CA LEU A 37 -9.65 34.31 2.72
C LEU A 37 -10.48 34.38 4.00
N THR A 38 -10.63 33.28 4.73
CA THR A 38 -11.38 33.24 6.00
C THR A 38 -10.64 34.01 7.10
N GLU A 39 -9.30 34.00 7.11
CA GLU A 39 -8.49 34.81 8.03
C GLU A 39 -8.67 36.31 7.79
N GLN A 40 -8.87 36.71 6.54
CA GLN A 40 -9.06 38.12 6.16
C GLN A 40 -10.51 38.61 6.31
N THR A 41 -11.48 37.69 6.14
CA THR A 41 -12.91 38.02 6.07
C THR A 41 -13.67 37.18 7.08
N ALA A 42 -14.05 37.75 8.23
CA ALA A 42 -14.72 37.03 9.34
C ALA A 42 -16.18 36.64 9.06
N GLY A 43 -16.56 36.37 7.80
CA GLY A 43 -17.91 36.04 7.37
C GLY A 43 -18.26 34.54 7.53
N GLU A 44 -19.47 34.23 8.00
CA GLU A 44 -19.95 32.84 8.11
C GLU A 44 -19.95 32.09 6.77
N PHE A 45 -20.26 32.79 5.68
CA PHE A 45 -20.24 32.22 4.33
C PHE A 45 -18.83 31.74 3.94
N MET A 46 -17.79 32.51 4.23
CA MET A 46 -16.39 32.11 3.93
C MET A 46 -15.98 30.92 4.78
N ARG A 47 -16.40 30.84 6.04
CA ARG A 47 -16.17 29.65 6.89
C ARG A 47 -16.85 28.40 6.32
N ALA A 48 -18.08 28.52 5.82
CA ALA A 48 -18.77 27.40 5.19
C ALA A 48 -18.04 26.90 3.94
N LEU A 49 -17.53 27.81 3.10
CA LEU A 49 -16.73 27.44 1.93
C LEU A 49 -15.40 26.78 2.32
N ALA A 50 -14.74 27.25 3.36
CA ALA A 50 -13.52 26.65 3.87
C ALA A 50 -13.79 25.21 4.35
N VAL A 51 -14.85 24.97 5.12
CA VAL A 51 -15.25 23.62 5.55
C VAL A 51 -15.58 22.72 4.37
N LEU A 52 -16.33 23.23 3.38
CA LEU A 52 -16.67 22.47 2.17
C LEU A 52 -15.40 22.10 1.38
N SER A 53 -14.44 23.02 1.28
CA SER A 53 -13.16 22.72 0.59
C SER A 53 -12.36 21.63 1.27
N VAL A 54 -12.33 21.57 2.62
CA VAL A 54 -11.70 20.49 3.39
C VAL A 54 -12.39 19.16 3.14
N LEU A 55 -13.72 19.13 3.09
CA LEU A 55 -14.47 17.90 2.77
C LEU A 55 -14.18 17.41 1.36
N LEU A 56 -14.15 18.30 0.37
CA LEU A 56 -13.80 17.96 -1.01
C LEU A 56 -12.36 17.45 -1.12
N PHE A 57 -11.42 18.08 -0.44
CA PHE A 57 -10.03 17.64 -0.38
C PHE A 57 -9.91 16.25 0.25
N SER A 58 -10.56 16.03 1.40
CA SER A 58 -10.57 14.72 2.05
C SER A 58 -11.14 13.64 1.13
N ALA A 59 -12.26 13.93 0.45
CA ALA A 59 -12.86 13.02 -0.52
C ALA A 59 -11.92 12.74 -1.72
N ALA A 60 -11.19 13.75 -2.20
CA ALA A 60 -10.23 13.61 -3.30
C ALA A 60 -9.03 12.74 -2.89
N VAL A 61 -8.46 12.92 -1.70
CA VAL A 61 -7.34 12.13 -1.19
C VAL A 61 -7.76 10.68 -0.95
N PHE A 62 -8.79 10.43 -0.16
CA PHE A 62 -9.26 9.05 0.09
C PHE A 62 -9.79 8.37 -1.16
N GLY A 63 -10.60 9.08 -1.95
CA GLY A 63 -11.15 8.55 -3.20
C GLY A 63 -10.08 8.28 -4.23
N GLY A 64 -9.09 9.15 -4.37
CA GLY A 64 -7.94 9.00 -5.27
C GLY A 64 -7.07 7.80 -4.90
N SER A 65 -6.75 7.64 -3.60
CA SER A 65 -5.96 6.51 -3.10
C SER A 65 -6.68 5.18 -3.27
N ILE A 66 -8.00 5.11 -2.96
CA ILE A 66 -8.83 3.93 -3.19
C ILE A 66 -8.89 3.62 -4.70
N LEU A 67 -9.11 4.62 -5.53
CA LEU A 67 -9.18 4.44 -6.98
C LEU A 67 -7.86 3.93 -7.55
N ALA A 68 -6.72 4.46 -7.10
CA ALA A 68 -5.41 3.97 -7.51
C ALA A 68 -5.22 2.49 -7.15
N PHE A 69 -5.56 2.12 -5.92
CA PHE A 69 -5.48 0.74 -5.45
C PHE A 69 -6.39 -0.22 -6.25
N VAL A 70 -7.67 0.14 -6.40
CA VAL A 70 -8.65 -0.66 -7.14
C VAL A 70 -8.28 -0.77 -8.61
N LEU A 71 -7.75 0.31 -9.22
CA LEU A 71 -7.31 0.31 -10.61
C LEU A 71 -6.21 -0.72 -10.86
N MET A 72 -5.24 -0.88 -9.94
CA MET A 72 -4.18 -1.89 -10.09
C MET A 72 -4.74 -3.31 -10.07
N ILE A 73 -5.70 -3.59 -9.17
CA ILE A 73 -6.37 -4.90 -9.10
C ILE A 73 -7.22 -5.14 -10.37
N TYR A 74 -7.99 -4.13 -10.78
CA TYR A 74 -8.82 -4.19 -11.98
C TYR A 74 -8.00 -4.44 -13.26
N ARG A 75 -6.83 -3.80 -13.37
CA ARG A 75 -5.91 -3.99 -14.51
C ARG A 75 -5.35 -5.42 -14.56
N PHE A 76 -5.05 -6.01 -13.40
CA PHE A 76 -4.67 -7.42 -13.36
C PHE A 76 -5.81 -8.31 -13.85
N TYR A 77 -7.01 -8.11 -13.31
CA TYR A 77 -8.20 -8.85 -13.71
C TYR A 77 -8.49 -8.71 -15.20
N LYS A 78 -8.62 -7.47 -15.69
CA LYS A 78 -8.99 -7.20 -17.08
C LYS A 78 -7.99 -7.79 -18.07
N ASN A 79 -6.69 -7.62 -17.82
CA ASN A 79 -5.68 -8.04 -18.79
C ASN A 79 -5.36 -9.53 -18.78
N LEU A 80 -5.66 -10.26 -17.70
CA LEU A 80 -5.26 -11.66 -17.58
C LEU A 80 -6.44 -12.63 -17.46
N MET A 81 -7.64 -12.14 -17.05
CA MET A 81 -8.78 -12.99 -16.75
C MET A 81 -9.97 -12.79 -17.70
N THR A 82 -9.88 -11.80 -18.62
CA THR A 82 -10.90 -11.54 -19.64
C THR A 82 -10.37 -11.88 -21.05
N ASP A 83 -11.12 -11.54 -22.08
CA ASP A 83 -10.74 -11.77 -23.48
C ASP A 83 -9.38 -11.17 -23.87
N GLU A 84 -8.97 -10.09 -23.20
CA GLU A 84 -7.61 -9.54 -23.36
C GLU A 84 -6.52 -10.54 -22.96
N GLY A 85 -6.83 -11.47 -22.06
CA GLY A 85 -5.91 -12.52 -21.60
C GLY A 85 -5.45 -13.43 -22.74
N TYR A 86 -6.32 -13.78 -23.68
CA TYR A 86 -5.91 -14.57 -24.86
C TYR A 86 -4.75 -13.91 -25.60
N LEU A 87 -4.84 -12.60 -25.85
CA LEU A 87 -3.77 -11.86 -26.52
C LEU A 87 -2.49 -11.79 -25.66
N MET A 88 -2.64 -11.65 -24.33
CA MET A 88 -1.49 -11.60 -23.44
C MET A 88 -0.72 -12.93 -23.35
N PHE A 89 -1.41 -14.05 -23.42
CA PHE A 89 -0.78 -15.38 -23.38
C PHE A 89 -0.23 -15.84 -24.74
N THR A 90 -0.59 -15.19 -25.86
CA THR A 90 0.04 -15.42 -27.17
C THR A 90 1.34 -14.66 -27.35
N LEU A 91 1.64 -13.67 -26.47
CA LEU A 91 2.91 -12.96 -26.52
C LEU A 91 4.07 -13.89 -26.15
N PRO A 92 5.28 -13.71 -26.73
CA PRO A 92 6.48 -14.50 -26.42
C PRO A 92 7.09 -14.04 -25.07
N VAL A 93 6.31 -14.13 -23.99
CA VAL A 93 6.68 -13.76 -22.62
C VAL A 93 6.30 -14.85 -21.63
N THR A 94 7.06 -15.00 -20.56
CA THR A 94 6.75 -15.97 -19.52
C THR A 94 5.64 -15.45 -18.59
N THR A 95 4.85 -16.38 -18.00
CA THR A 95 3.83 -16.05 -17.00
C THR A 95 4.39 -15.22 -15.83
N GLY A 96 5.63 -15.54 -15.41
CA GLY A 96 6.32 -14.77 -14.38
C GLY A 96 6.56 -13.32 -14.80
N GLN A 97 6.95 -13.05 -16.05
CA GLN A 97 7.13 -11.69 -16.56
C GLN A 97 5.81 -10.90 -16.60
N LEU A 98 4.69 -11.57 -16.87
CA LEU A 98 3.37 -10.95 -16.80
C LEU A 98 3.03 -10.51 -15.36
N ILE A 99 3.22 -11.40 -14.38
CA ILE A 99 2.96 -11.08 -12.96
C ILE A 99 3.88 -9.95 -12.50
N TRP A 100 5.19 -10.06 -12.76
CA TRP A 100 6.17 -9.04 -12.35
C TRP A 100 5.91 -7.68 -12.98
N SER A 101 5.48 -7.63 -14.25
CA SER A 101 5.13 -6.35 -14.89
C SER A 101 4.01 -5.62 -14.15
N LYS A 102 2.97 -6.35 -13.70
CA LYS A 102 1.87 -5.79 -12.92
C LYS A 102 2.31 -5.37 -11.53
N MET A 103 3.13 -6.19 -10.87
CA MET A 103 3.67 -5.90 -9.54
C MET A 103 4.53 -4.64 -9.52
N ILE A 104 5.45 -4.49 -10.47
CA ILE A 104 6.33 -3.31 -10.55
C ILE A 104 5.49 -2.05 -10.80
N VAL A 105 4.53 -2.10 -11.72
CA VAL A 105 3.66 -0.96 -12.01
C VAL A 105 2.80 -0.60 -10.80
N SER A 106 2.23 -1.59 -10.11
CA SER A 106 1.46 -1.36 -8.87
C SER A 106 2.31 -0.74 -7.77
N ALA A 107 3.56 -1.20 -7.60
CA ALA A 107 4.50 -0.64 -6.63
C ALA A 107 4.79 0.84 -6.91
N VAL A 108 5.11 1.16 -8.17
CA VAL A 108 5.45 2.54 -8.55
C VAL A 108 4.25 3.47 -8.41
N TRP A 109 3.05 3.04 -8.81
CA TRP A 109 1.85 3.85 -8.63
C TRP A 109 1.44 4.00 -7.17
N LEU A 110 1.66 2.98 -6.33
CA LEU A 110 1.46 3.08 -4.88
C LEU A 110 2.36 4.16 -4.28
N LEU A 111 3.65 4.13 -4.62
CA LEU A 111 4.62 5.15 -4.17
C LEU A 111 4.28 6.54 -4.71
N ALA A 112 3.88 6.63 -5.98
CA ALA A 112 3.44 7.89 -6.58
C ALA A 112 2.19 8.45 -5.89
N THR A 113 1.20 7.59 -5.58
CA THR A 113 -0.01 8.01 -4.84
C THR A 113 0.37 8.51 -3.44
N ALA A 114 1.17 7.76 -2.69
CA ALA A 114 1.63 8.19 -1.38
C ALA A 114 2.40 9.52 -1.42
N ALA A 115 3.26 9.72 -2.42
CA ALA A 115 3.96 10.98 -2.63
C ALA A 115 3.00 12.13 -2.95
N MET A 116 1.95 11.87 -3.76
CA MET A 116 0.93 12.86 -4.08
C MET A 116 0.02 13.17 -2.88
N ASP A 117 -0.30 12.17 -2.05
CA ASP A 117 -1.03 12.37 -0.79
C ASP A 117 -0.24 13.32 0.13
N VAL A 118 1.04 13.03 0.34
CA VAL A 118 1.92 13.88 1.14
C VAL A 118 2.03 15.29 0.54
N LEU A 119 2.27 15.40 -0.76
CA LEU A 119 2.41 16.70 -1.44
C LEU A 119 1.12 17.53 -1.33
N SER A 120 -0.05 16.90 -1.51
CA SER A 120 -1.35 17.59 -1.40
C SER A 120 -1.65 18.03 0.04
N MET A 121 -1.29 17.21 1.03
CA MET A 121 -1.34 17.61 2.44
C MET A 121 -0.41 18.81 2.71
N PHE A 122 0.77 18.78 2.17
CA PHE A 122 1.68 19.91 2.26
C PHE A 122 1.09 21.20 1.71
N ILE A 123 0.49 21.18 0.54
CA ILE A 123 -0.13 22.35 -0.07
C ILE A 123 -1.30 22.85 0.78
N SER A 124 -2.14 21.97 1.32
CA SER A 124 -3.32 22.32 2.11
C SER A 124 -2.99 23.01 3.44
N VAL A 125 -1.84 22.69 4.04
CA VAL A 125 -1.39 23.21 5.35
C VAL A 125 -0.28 24.28 5.17
N PHE A 126 -0.13 24.88 4.00
CA PHE A 126 0.99 25.79 3.70
C PHE A 126 0.95 27.07 4.55
N ASP A 127 1.36 26.96 5.82
CA ASP A 127 1.63 28.05 6.73
C ASP A 127 3.10 27.98 7.18
N SER A 128 3.77 29.13 7.20
CA SER A 128 5.20 29.22 7.54
C SER A 128 5.55 28.77 8.95
N ALA A 129 4.59 28.86 9.88
CA ALA A 129 4.76 28.40 11.26
C ALA A 129 4.59 26.88 11.36
N ALA A 130 3.50 26.32 10.81
CA ALA A 130 3.24 24.89 10.79
C ALA A 130 4.35 24.09 10.06
N TRP A 131 4.95 24.67 9.01
CA TRP A 131 6.09 24.08 8.32
C TRP A 131 7.30 23.90 9.21
N ARG A 132 7.63 24.92 9.97
CA ARG A 132 8.78 24.88 10.89
C ARG A 132 8.62 23.75 11.90
N ASP A 133 7.40 23.57 12.42
CA ASP A 133 7.09 22.52 13.37
C ASP A 133 7.11 21.13 12.74
N ILE A 134 6.54 20.98 11.54
CA ILE A 134 6.55 19.70 10.79
C ILE A 134 7.98 19.27 10.42
N PHE A 135 8.83 20.20 9.96
CA PHE A 135 10.22 19.87 9.66
C PHE A 135 11.09 19.62 10.89
N GLN A 136 10.70 20.12 12.07
CA GLN A 136 11.36 19.82 13.33
C GLN A 136 10.94 18.46 13.92
N LEU A 137 9.70 17.98 13.61
CA LEU A 137 9.19 16.71 14.13
C LEU A 137 10.13 15.51 13.87
N PRO A 138 10.69 15.28 12.67
CA PRO A 138 11.62 14.19 12.45
C PRO A 138 12.86 14.29 13.34
N GLY A 139 13.37 15.50 13.54
CA GLY A 139 14.52 15.76 14.42
C GLY A 139 14.20 15.51 15.89
N LEU A 140 13.04 15.98 16.37
CA LEU A 140 12.57 15.76 17.74
C LEU A 140 12.28 14.29 18.01
N LEU A 141 11.58 13.61 17.08
CA LEU A 141 11.34 12.16 17.14
C LEU A 141 12.67 11.40 17.13
N TRP A 142 13.62 11.81 16.28
CA TRP A 142 14.93 11.19 16.23
C TRP A 142 15.73 11.37 17.51
N GLN A 143 15.68 12.55 18.16
CA GLN A 143 16.31 12.80 19.43
C GLN A 143 15.69 11.96 20.55
N GLN A 144 14.35 11.94 20.66
CA GLN A 144 13.65 11.13 21.64
C GLN A 144 13.91 9.64 21.44
N LEU A 145 13.87 9.18 20.19
CA LEU A 145 14.15 7.80 19.87
C LEU A 145 15.61 7.43 20.17
N ARG A 146 16.58 8.33 19.99
CA ARG A 146 17.99 8.12 20.32
C ARG A 146 18.25 7.95 21.82
N GLU A 147 17.47 8.60 22.67
CA GLU A 147 17.57 8.44 24.12
C GLU A 147 17.11 7.04 24.59
N TYR A 148 16.18 6.43 23.86
CA TYR A 148 15.58 5.14 24.23
C TYR A 148 16.26 3.92 23.60
N ALA A 149 17.03 4.05 22.54
CA ALA A 149 17.58 2.92 21.82
C ALA A 149 18.93 3.20 21.16
N GLY A 150 19.91 2.39 21.49
CA GLY A 150 21.30 2.50 21.02
C GLY A 150 21.50 2.24 19.51
N ASN A 151 20.55 1.56 18.81
CA ASN A 151 20.67 1.16 17.41
C ASN A 151 19.45 1.54 16.54
N LEU A 152 18.81 2.65 16.82
CA LEU A 152 17.60 3.14 16.09
C LEU A 152 17.79 3.39 14.60
N GLY A 153 19.01 3.42 14.08
CA GLY A 153 19.26 3.69 12.68
C GLY A 153 18.61 2.69 11.72
N LEU A 154 18.40 1.45 12.16
CA LEU A 154 17.83 0.38 11.32
C LEU A 154 16.30 0.30 11.39
N ILE A 155 15.68 0.57 12.54
CA ILE A 155 14.23 0.42 12.75
C ILE A 155 13.38 1.23 11.75
N PRO A 156 13.64 2.51 11.48
CA PRO A 156 12.87 3.25 10.48
C PRO A 156 13.00 2.69 9.07
N ALA A 157 14.20 2.22 8.69
CA ALA A 157 14.43 1.59 7.41
C ALA A 157 13.68 0.25 7.30
N GLU A 158 13.70 -0.56 8.34
CA GLU A 158 12.95 -1.82 8.42
C GLU A 158 11.44 -1.60 8.35
N LEU A 159 10.91 -0.57 9.02
CA LEU A 159 9.49 -0.19 8.93
C LEU A 159 9.10 0.21 7.51
N VAL A 160 9.91 1.03 6.83
CA VAL A 160 9.66 1.41 5.43
C VAL A 160 9.65 0.17 4.55
N VAL A 161 10.64 -0.72 4.69
CA VAL A 161 10.71 -1.98 3.94
C VAL A 161 9.49 -2.86 4.23
N LEU A 162 9.10 -2.99 5.50
CA LEU A 162 7.93 -3.78 5.91
C LEU A 162 6.64 -3.25 5.26
N VAL A 163 6.41 -1.93 5.31
CA VAL A 163 5.22 -1.30 4.72
C VAL A 163 5.17 -1.52 3.20
N LEU A 164 6.30 -1.32 2.51
CA LEU A 164 6.37 -1.54 1.06
C LEU A 164 6.15 -3.01 0.69
N LEU A 165 6.76 -3.94 1.41
CA LEU A 165 6.56 -5.37 1.18
C LEU A 165 5.12 -5.79 1.48
N ALA A 166 4.53 -5.33 2.59
CA ALA A 166 3.16 -5.63 2.96
C ALA A 166 2.17 -5.14 1.87
N ALA A 167 2.39 -3.94 1.34
CA ALA A 167 1.57 -3.41 0.26
C ALA A 167 1.68 -4.24 -1.04
N LEU A 168 2.89 -4.66 -1.41
CA LEU A 168 3.11 -5.55 -2.56
C LEU A 168 2.44 -6.93 -2.36
N VAL A 169 2.58 -7.50 -1.17
CA VAL A 169 1.96 -8.78 -0.82
C VAL A 169 0.44 -8.67 -0.79
N CYS A 170 -0.10 -7.52 -0.38
CA CYS A 170 -1.54 -7.25 -0.49
C CYS A 170 -2.03 -7.34 -1.94
N PHE A 171 -1.33 -6.75 -2.92
CA PHE A 171 -1.67 -6.92 -4.33
C PHE A 171 -1.57 -8.38 -4.77
N LEU A 172 -0.51 -9.08 -4.38
CA LEU A 172 -0.35 -10.51 -4.70
C LEU A 172 -1.48 -11.36 -4.14
N LYS A 173 -1.96 -11.05 -2.94
CA LYS A 173 -3.12 -11.72 -2.34
C LYS A 173 -4.37 -11.57 -3.21
N PHE A 174 -4.66 -10.35 -3.70
CA PHE A 174 -5.75 -10.13 -4.64
C PHE A 174 -5.54 -10.90 -5.95
N TYR A 175 -4.32 -10.88 -6.49
CA TYR A 175 -4.00 -11.60 -7.72
C TYR A 175 -4.18 -13.11 -7.55
N ALA A 176 -3.73 -13.67 -6.43
CA ALA A 176 -3.91 -15.09 -6.10
C ALA A 176 -5.39 -15.47 -5.96
N ALA A 177 -6.16 -14.64 -5.25
CA ALA A 177 -7.58 -14.89 -5.06
C ALA A 177 -8.36 -14.84 -6.38
N ILE A 178 -8.07 -13.85 -7.25
CA ILE A 178 -8.67 -13.70 -8.56
C ILE A 178 -8.27 -14.87 -9.47
N ALA A 179 -6.99 -15.23 -9.51
CA ALA A 179 -6.49 -16.33 -10.35
C ALA A 179 -7.08 -17.68 -9.94
N LEU A 180 -7.20 -17.96 -8.64
CA LEU A 180 -7.87 -19.17 -8.15
C LEU A 180 -9.36 -19.16 -8.45
N GLY A 181 -10.06 -18.06 -8.21
CA GLY A 181 -11.49 -17.95 -8.48
C GLY A 181 -11.83 -18.22 -9.95
N HIS A 182 -10.97 -17.77 -10.87
CA HIS A 182 -11.12 -17.99 -12.33
C HIS A 182 -10.64 -19.36 -12.80
N SER A 183 -10.07 -20.19 -11.94
CA SER A 183 -9.80 -21.59 -12.25
C SER A 183 -11.04 -22.48 -12.25
N PHE A 184 -12.18 -21.95 -11.78
CA PHE A 184 -13.47 -22.64 -11.75
C PHE A 184 -14.40 -22.14 -12.86
N THR A 185 -15.26 -23.02 -13.38
CA THR A 185 -16.18 -22.68 -14.48
C THR A 185 -17.36 -21.81 -14.03
N ASN A 186 -17.88 -22.07 -12.83
CA ASN A 186 -19.07 -21.40 -12.31
C ASN A 186 -18.74 -20.39 -11.20
N ARG A 187 -19.46 -19.25 -11.17
CA ARG A 187 -19.39 -18.23 -10.09
C ARG A 187 -17.98 -17.69 -9.83
N LYS A 188 -17.20 -17.47 -10.88
CA LYS A 188 -15.79 -17.01 -10.84
C LYS A 188 -15.55 -15.86 -9.86
N MET A 189 -16.36 -14.80 -9.94
CA MET A 189 -16.25 -13.63 -9.07
C MET A 189 -16.51 -13.95 -7.58
N LEU A 190 -17.56 -14.73 -7.31
CA LEU A 190 -17.91 -15.11 -5.93
C LEU A 190 -16.81 -15.96 -5.31
N LEU A 191 -16.24 -16.90 -6.08
CA LEU A 191 -15.11 -17.72 -5.64
C LEU A 191 -13.84 -16.88 -5.41
N SER A 192 -13.58 -15.86 -6.23
CA SER A 192 -12.46 -14.93 -5.98
C SER A 192 -12.59 -14.22 -4.64
N VAL A 193 -13.80 -13.75 -4.30
CA VAL A 193 -14.08 -13.13 -2.99
C VAL A 193 -13.94 -14.15 -1.85
N ALA A 194 -14.45 -15.37 -2.04
CA ALA A 194 -14.33 -16.44 -1.06
C ALA A 194 -12.87 -16.83 -0.79
N PHE A 195 -12.03 -16.95 -1.84
CA PHE A 195 -10.60 -17.22 -1.67
C PHE A 195 -9.88 -16.06 -0.98
N PHE A 196 -10.23 -14.82 -1.31
CA PHE A 196 -9.67 -13.66 -0.60
C PHE A 196 -9.99 -13.68 0.90
N ALA A 197 -11.25 -14.00 1.26
CA ALA A 197 -11.66 -14.15 2.65
C ALA A 197 -10.94 -15.33 3.33
N ALA A 198 -10.81 -16.46 2.65
CA ALA A 198 -10.10 -17.64 3.16
C ALA A 198 -8.62 -17.32 3.44
N PHE A 199 -7.93 -16.63 2.53
CA PHE A 199 -6.57 -16.17 2.75
C PHE A 199 -6.47 -15.21 3.93
N SER A 200 -7.43 -14.27 4.08
CA SER A 200 -7.46 -13.34 5.20
C SER A 200 -7.63 -14.05 6.54
N VAL A 201 -8.51 -15.06 6.60
CA VAL A 201 -8.71 -15.86 7.80
C VAL A 201 -7.46 -16.71 8.12
N ALA A 202 -6.86 -17.32 7.10
CA ALA A 202 -5.63 -18.10 7.29
C ALA A 202 -4.46 -17.24 7.81
N GLU A 203 -4.28 -16.03 7.25
CA GLU A 203 -3.29 -15.05 7.75
C GLU A 203 -3.58 -14.69 9.22
N GLN A 204 -4.84 -14.37 9.53
CA GLN A 204 -5.23 -13.98 10.90
C GLN A 204 -4.94 -15.10 11.91
N ILE A 205 -5.27 -16.34 11.55
CA ILE A 205 -4.98 -17.52 12.40
C ILE A 205 -3.46 -17.67 12.59
N ALA A 206 -2.69 -17.60 11.50
CA ALA A 206 -1.25 -17.78 11.56
C ALA A 206 -0.55 -16.67 12.37
N VAL A 207 -0.95 -15.40 12.19
CA VAL A 207 -0.45 -14.27 12.97
C VAL A 207 -0.82 -14.43 14.45
N SER A 208 -2.06 -14.77 14.75
CA SER A 208 -2.53 -14.97 16.14
C SER A 208 -1.79 -16.13 16.81
N ALA A 209 -1.60 -17.26 16.12
CA ALA A 209 -0.83 -18.40 16.64
C ALA A 209 0.64 -18.03 16.88
N GLY A 210 1.23 -17.25 15.95
CA GLY A 210 2.59 -16.74 16.11
C GLY A 210 2.74 -15.82 17.32
N LEU A 211 1.80 -14.89 17.54
CA LEU A 211 1.79 -13.99 18.69
C LEU A 211 1.59 -14.76 20.02
N ILE A 212 0.68 -15.72 20.06
CA ILE A 212 0.47 -16.58 21.23
C ILE A 212 1.73 -17.41 21.51
N GLY A 213 2.34 -18.00 20.48
CA GLY A 213 3.59 -18.74 20.58
C GLY A 213 4.72 -17.86 21.14
N PHE A 214 4.86 -16.64 20.61
CA PHE A 214 5.85 -15.67 21.11
C PHE A 214 5.58 -15.27 22.57
N ALA A 215 4.33 -15.01 22.92
CA ALA A 215 3.94 -14.68 24.29
C ALA A 215 4.16 -15.83 25.27
N SER A 216 3.97 -17.09 24.84
CA SER A 216 4.15 -18.29 25.68
C SER A 216 5.61 -18.60 25.99
N VAL A 217 6.55 -18.22 25.13
CA VAL A 217 8.00 -18.37 25.39
C VAL A 217 8.44 -17.52 26.57
N GLY A 218 7.67 -16.48 26.90
CA GLY A 218 7.92 -15.59 28.04
C GLY A 218 9.18 -14.74 27.85
N ILE A 219 9.12 -13.50 28.25
CA ILE A 219 10.31 -12.66 28.32
C ILE A 219 11.07 -13.06 29.58
N PRO A 220 12.30 -13.58 29.51
CA PRO A 220 13.06 -13.92 30.68
C PRO A 220 13.15 -12.73 31.66
N ARG A 221 12.81 -12.92 32.94
CA ARG A 221 12.83 -11.83 33.92
C ARG A 221 14.22 -11.17 34.07
N SER A 222 15.28 -11.88 33.74
CA SER A 222 16.65 -11.36 33.65
C SER A 222 16.79 -10.26 32.57
N TRP A 223 15.99 -10.32 31.51
CA TRP A 223 16.00 -9.38 30.39
C TRP A 223 15.17 -8.11 30.69
N LEU A 224 14.17 -8.22 31.55
CA LEU A 224 13.39 -7.05 32.01
C LEU A 224 14.20 -6.15 32.97
N ARG A 225 15.29 -6.65 33.56
CA ARG A 225 16.14 -5.89 34.47
C ARG A 225 17.33 -5.22 33.78
N GLY A 226 17.61 -5.57 32.55
CA GLY A 226 18.73 -5.01 31.80
C GLY A 226 18.26 -3.97 30.81
N ALA A 227 18.27 -2.73 31.26
CA ALA A 227 18.38 -1.48 30.49
C ALA A 227 18.13 -1.51 28.95
N VAL A 228 17.89 -0.41 28.39
CA VAL A 228 17.78 0.14 27.03
C VAL A 228 18.19 -0.79 25.87
N GLY A 229 19.28 -1.55 25.91
CA GLY A 229 19.74 -2.43 24.83
C GLY A 229 18.90 -3.70 24.58
N THR A 230 18.06 -4.11 25.55
CA THR A 230 17.17 -5.26 25.36
C THR A 230 15.92 -4.91 24.58
N MET A 231 15.45 -3.67 24.65
CA MET A 231 14.29 -3.18 23.92
C MET A 231 14.56 -3.14 22.40
N ASP A 232 15.76 -2.75 21.98
CA ASP A 232 16.21 -2.75 20.60
C ASP A 232 16.23 -4.17 20.01
N TYR A 233 16.75 -5.13 20.77
CA TYR A 233 16.78 -6.52 20.32
C TYR A 233 15.39 -7.10 20.09
N TYR A 234 14.42 -6.81 20.99
CA TYR A 234 13.04 -7.24 20.80
C TYR A 234 12.37 -6.56 19.63
N ALA A 235 12.57 -5.25 19.46
CA ALA A 235 12.02 -4.52 18.33
C ALA A 235 12.53 -5.09 17.01
N GLN A 236 13.82 -5.38 16.90
CA GLN A 236 14.42 -5.99 15.72
C GLN A 236 13.93 -7.43 15.49
N LEU A 237 13.77 -8.22 16.53
CA LEU A 237 13.25 -9.59 16.43
C LEU A 237 11.79 -9.59 15.94
N VAL A 238 10.96 -8.68 16.46
CA VAL A 238 9.55 -8.53 16.03
C VAL A 238 9.49 -8.03 14.59
N LEU A 239 10.25 -7.00 14.23
CA LEU A 239 10.28 -6.44 12.88
C LEU A 239 10.86 -7.44 11.87
N GLY A 240 11.97 -8.08 12.19
CA GLY A 240 12.54 -9.11 11.34
C GLY A 240 11.61 -10.31 11.16
N GLY A 241 10.94 -10.74 12.22
CA GLY A 241 9.89 -11.76 12.17
C GLY A 241 8.69 -11.35 11.31
N ALA A 242 8.25 -10.10 11.42
CA ALA A 242 7.18 -9.55 10.59
C ALA A 242 7.58 -9.50 9.11
N ILE A 243 8.79 -9.02 8.79
CA ILE A 243 9.31 -8.99 7.42
C ILE A 243 9.39 -10.41 6.85
N LEU A 244 9.93 -11.36 7.61
CA LEU A 244 10.00 -12.77 7.18
C LEU A 244 8.60 -13.33 6.89
N THR A 245 7.64 -13.08 7.76
CA THR A 245 6.25 -13.54 7.61
C THR A 245 5.63 -12.96 6.34
N VAL A 246 5.80 -11.67 6.09
CA VAL A 246 5.29 -10.99 4.87
C VAL A 246 5.94 -11.59 3.63
N VAL A 247 7.25 -11.84 3.63
CA VAL A 247 7.96 -12.47 2.51
C VAL A 247 7.44 -13.90 2.24
N LEU A 248 7.21 -14.68 3.28
CA LEU A 248 6.64 -16.04 3.15
C LEU A 248 5.25 -16.00 2.52
N TYR A 249 4.35 -15.11 2.99
CA TYR A 249 3.05 -14.93 2.35
C TYR A 249 3.16 -14.47 0.90
N GLY A 250 4.07 -13.55 0.62
CA GLY A 250 4.35 -13.10 -0.74
C GLY A 250 4.78 -14.26 -1.65
N ALA A 251 5.67 -15.13 -1.19
CA ALA A 251 6.11 -16.31 -1.92
C ALA A 251 4.94 -17.30 -2.19
N VAL A 252 4.09 -17.55 -1.18
CA VAL A 252 2.91 -18.40 -1.32
C VAL A 252 1.94 -17.83 -2.34
N TYR A 253 1.57 -16.54 -2.22
CA TYR A 253 0.63 -15.92 -3.15
C TYR A 253 1.18 -15.81 -4.56
N TYR A 254 2.48 -15.55 -4.70
CA TYR A 254 3.13 -15.59 -6.01
C TYR A 254 3.07 -16.99 -6.64
N ALA A 255 3.40 -18.03 -5.86
CA ALA A 255 3.34 -19.42 -6.33
C ALA A 255 1.91 -19.80 -6.74
N VAL A 256 0.91 -19.46 -5.91
CA VAL A 256 -0.51 -19.70 -6.20
C VAL A 256 -0.92 -19.00 -7.49
N THR A 257 -0.61 -17.70 -7.64
CA THR A 257 -0.91 -16.93 -8.84
C THR A 257 -0.26 -17.56 -10.08
N TYR A 258 1.04 -17.85 -9.98
CA TYR A 258 1.81 -18.43 -11.09
C TYR A 258 1.27 -19.80 -11.54
N LEU A 259 0.99 -20.70 -10.58
CA LEU A 259 0.47 -22.04 -10.88
C LEU A 259 -0.94 -21.99 -11.44
N SER A 260 -1.80 -21.12 -10.93
CA SER A 260 -3.16 -20.93 -11.44
C SER A 260 -3.15 -20.41 -12.87
N LEU A 261 -2.33 -19.40 -13.18
CA LEU A 261 -2.20 -18.85 -14.52
C LEU A 261 -1.59 -19.85 -15.51
N LYS A 262 -0.63 -20.68 -15.07
CA LYS A 262 0.07 -21.64 -15.96
C LYS A 262 -0.72 -22.91 -16.25
N LYS A 263 -1.48 -23.43 -15.24
CA LYS A 263 -2.05 -24.78 -15.32
C LYS A 263 -3.57 -24.84 -15.37
N ARG A 264 -4.28 -23.79 -14.92
CA ARG A 264 -5.73 -23.87 -14.64
C ARG A 264 -6.53 -22.68 -15.18
N LEU A 265 -5.95 -21.86 -16.04
CA LEU A 265 -6.67 -20.70 -16.56
C LEU A 265 -7.75 -21.18 -17.53
N ASN A 266 -9.01 -20.99 -17.14
CA ASN A 266 -10.18 -21.18 -18.00
C ASN A 266 -10.69 -19.80 -18.43
N LEU A 267 -10.34 -19.41 -19.65
CA LEU A 267 -10.71 -18.11 -20.24
C LEU A 267 -12.12 -18.08 -20.86
N GLN A 268 -12.92 -19.15 -20.66
CA GLN A 268 -14.31 -19.21 -21.16
C GLN A 268 -15.27 -18.43 -20.29
#